data_5f78016efe1cac19be474a024fd7f16c
#
_entry.id   5f78016efe1cac19be474a024fd7f16c
#
_cell.length_a   1.000
_cell.length_b   1.000
_cell.length_c   1.000
_cell.angle_alpha   90.00
_cell.angle_beta   90.00
_cell.angle_gamma   90.00
#
_symmetry.space_group_name_H-M   'P 1'
#
loop_
_entity.id
_entity.type
_entity.pdbx_description
1 polymer ?
#
loop_
_entity_poly.entity_id
_entity_poly.type
_entity_poly.pdbx_seq_one_letter_code
_entity_poly.pdbx_strand_id
1 'polypeptide(L)'
;MSSTIQRTISFKDLRLTEVNRSQHYRVDASGKAVNSARVLTQLEEDCAVTICPLGEKNLTAFTEPAARDKLNILYATIPGQTRECWTLLDRTAGTTTELVVGEPVLESADDKKAVAAAEIKILKMINEILPQVDAVLLAGSRPAIWSNDLYATIAGMSRDAGKLFLADYVGEDMTKTLAAAVPDIIKINEEEFRRTFPELNEKPLEQAICEKSSTLNNIIVVTHGVDSTYAGARGKFYECPSEKVAALNTTACGDSFNAGFIYEFVKSGNLGAALKKGTWCAARNAENEAPGAMILSLVW
;
A
#
# COMPACT_ATOMS: atom_id res chain seq x y z
N MET A 1 7.77 -0.90 1.99
CA MET A 1 9.03 -0.96 2.78
C MET A 1 8.84 -0.43 4.21
N SER A 2 7.59 -0.27 4.63
CA SER A 2 7.19 0.19 5.98
C SER A 2 6.14 -0.77 6.51
N SER A 3 6.56 -1.75 7.32
CA SER A 3 5.67 -2.68 8.01
C SER A 3 5.07 -1.99 9.23
N THR A 4 3.90 -2.43 9.64
CA THR A 4 3.15 -1.81 10.73
C THR A 4 2.40 -2.89 11.50
N ILE A 5 2.44 -2.85 12.82
CA ILE A 5 1.50 -3.60 13.65
C ILE A 5 0.28 -2.71 13.80
N GLN A 6 -0.82 -3.11 13.20
CA GLN A 6 -2.08 -2.38 13.21
C GLN A 6 -2.91 -2.78 14.43
N ARG A 7 -3.33 -1.79 15.22
CA ARG A 7 -4.27 -1.97 16.33
C ARG A 7 -5.55 -1.21 16.02
N THR A 8 -6.62 -1.91 15.69
CA THR A 8 -7.92 -1.31 15.45
C THR A 8 -8.78 -1.45 16.71
N ILE A 9 -9.27 -0.33 17.23
CA ILE A 9 -10.09 -0.26 18.44
C ILE A 9 -11.39 0.46 18.09
N SER A 10 -12.52 -0.20 18.32
CA SER A 10 -13.84 0.37 18.04
C SER A 10 -14.51 0.84 19.33
N PHE A 11 -14.89 2.08 19.36
CA PHE A 11 -15.64 2.72 20.46
C PHE A 11 -17.06 3.02 20.00
N LYS A 12 -18.02 2.92 20.93
CA LYS A 12 -19.37 3.41 20.67
C LYS A 12 -19.37 4.94 20.51
N ASP A 13 -18.65 5.64 21.41
CA ASP A 13 -18.51 7.09 21.47
C ASP A 13 -17.12 7.39 22.04
N LEU A 14 -16.23 7.95 21.23
CA LEU A 14 -14.85 8.25 21.59
C LEU A 14 -14.75 9.68 22.11
N ARG A 15 -14.43 9.86 23.39
CA ARG A 15 -14.30 11.15 24.03
C ARG A 15 -12.88 11.51 24.35
N LEU A 16 -12.37 12.55 23.73
CA LEU A 16 -11.07 13.10 24.08
C LEU A 16 -11.09 13.61 25.52
N THR A 17 -9.98 13.49 26.23
CA THR A 17 -9.79 13.90 27.63
C THR A 17 -10.49 13.02 28.67
N GLU A 18 -11.20 11.97 28.27
CA GLU A 18 -11.85 11.02 29.17
C GLU A 18 -11.23 9.62 29.08
N VAL A 19 -11.58 8.75 30.03
CA VAL A 19 -11.20 7.34 29.98
C VAL A 19 -12.16 6.58 29.08
N ASN A 20 -11.71 6.21 27.90
CA ASN A 20 -12.46 5.38 26.96
C ASN A 20 -12.14 3.91 27.17
N ARG A 21 -13.18 3.03 27.20
CA ARG A 21 -13.04 1.59 27.32
C ARG A 21 -13.72 0.92 26.16
N SER A 22 -13.02 -0.08 25.55
CA SER A 22 -13.58 -0.94 24.53
C SER A 22 -13.19 -2.40 24.77
N GLN A 23 -14.08 -3.32 24.40
CA GLN A 23 -13.80 -4.74 24.30
C GLN A 23 -13.60 -5.19 22.84
N HIS A 24 -13.87 -4.28 21.89
CA HIS A 24 -13.73 -4.52 20.46
C HIS A 24 -12.36 -3.99 20.00
N TYR A 25 -11.40 -4.90 19.94
CA TYR A 25 -10.07 -4.56 19.51
C TYR A 25 -9.41 -5.74 18.79
N ARG A 26 -8.60 -5.45 17.80
CA ARG A 26 -7.83 -6.45 17.05
C ARG A 26 -6.42 -5.99 16.74
N VAL A 27 -5.54 -6.96 16.49
CA VAL A 27 -4.17 -6.73 16.06
C VAL A 27 -3.95 -7.45 14.73
N ASP A 28 -3.40 -6.71 13.75
CA ASP A 28 -3.11 -7.21 12.41
C ASP A 28 -1.67 -6.91 12.00
N ALA A 29 -1.07 -7.82 11.25
CA ALA A 29 0.09 -7.48 10.44
C ALA A 29 -0.37 -6.53 9.35
N SER A 30 0.28 -5.39 9.17
CA SER A 30 -0.17 -4.33 8.28
C SER A 30 1.00 -3.58 7.62
N GLY A 31 0.66 -2.53 6.92
CA GLY A 31 1.49 -1.76 6.02
C GLY A 31 0.95 -1.92 4.60
N LYS A 32 1.11 -0.90 3.73
CA LYS A 32 0.43 -0.87 2.42
C LYS A 32 0.60 -2.17 1.61
N ALA A 33 1.83 -2.68 1.47
CA ALA A 33 2.07 -3.92 0.74
C ALA A 33 1.44 -5.15 1.42
N VAL A 34 1.44 -5.19 2.76
CA VAL A 34 0.86 -6.30 3.54
C VAL A 34 -0.66 -6.32 3.41
N ASN A 35 -1.30 -5.13 3.46
CA ASN A 35 -2.74 -5.01 3.24
C ASN A 35 -3.13 -5.45 1.82
N SER A 36 -2.34 -5.04 0.81
CA SER A 36 -2.55 -5.49 -0.57
C SER A 36 -2.39 -7.02 -0.70
N ALA A 37 -1.37 -7.60 -0.06
CA ALA A 37 -1.17 -9.05 -0.07
C ALA A 37 -2.34 -9.79 0.59
N ARG A 38 -2.89 -9.26 1.70
CA ARG A 38 -4.08 -9.84 2.34
C ARG A 38 -5.28 -9.88 1.41
N VAL A 39 -5.50 -8.80 0.64
CA VAL A 39 -6.56 -8.77 -0.37
C VAL A 39 -6.30 -9.79 -1.49
N LEU A 40 -5.06 -9.85 -1.99
CA LEU A 40 -4.65 -10.81 -3.03
C LEU A 40 -4.87 -12.26 -2.56
N THR A 41 -4.46 -12.61 -1.34
CA THR A 41 -4.67 -13.95 -0.77
C THR A 41 -6.18 -14.31 -0.65
N GLN A 42 -7.05 -13.31 -0.44
CA GLN A 42 -8.51 -13.53 -0.45
C GLN A 42 -9.08 -13.66 -1.86
N LEU A 43 -8.44 -13.07 -2.87
CA LEU A 43 -8.82 -13.23 -4.28
C LEU A 43 -8.38 -14.57 -4.84
N GLU A 44 -7.16 -14.99 -4.51
CA GLU A 44 -6.58 -16.26 -4.93
C GLU A 44 -5.48 -16.67 -3.95
N GLU A 45 -5.60 -17.88 -3.39
CA GLU A 45 -4.62 -18.43 -2.44
C GLU A 45 -3.23 -18.52 -3.11
N ASP A 46 -2.17 -18.22 -2.34
CA ASP A 46 -0.76 -18.27 -2.75
C ASP A 46 -0.34 -17.37 -3.93
N CYS A 47 -1.19 -16.43 -4.38
CA CYS A 47 -0.84 -15.56 -5.51
C CYS A 47 0.06 -14.37 -5.13
N ALA A 48 0.39 -14.17 -3.86
CA ALA A 48 1.19 -13.05 -3.40
C ALA A 48 2.27 -13.44 -2.39
N VAL A 49 3.45 -12.84 -2.53
CA VAL A 49 4.50 -12.85 -1.53
C VAL A 49 4.84 -11.43 -1.13
N THR A 50 4.96 -11.18 0.16
CA THR A 50 5.34 -9.87 0.70
C THR A 50 6.77 -9.90 1.22
N ILE A 51 7.61 -8.96 0.77
CA ILE A 51 8.95 -8.76 1.30
C ILE A 51 8.96 -7.48 2.13
N CYS A 52 9.30 -7.57 3.40
CA CYS A 52 9.23 -6.44 4.32
C CYS A 52 10.29 -6.47 5.43
N PRO A 53 10.63 -5.30 6.03
CA PRO A 53 11.42 -5.26 7.25
C PRO A 53 10.56 -5.49 8.48
N LEU A 54 11.11 -6.14 9.50
CA LEU A 54 10.44 -6.30 10.80
C LEU A 54 11.42 -5.96 11.94
N GLY A 55 10.93 -5.23 12.92
CA GLY A 55 11.69 -4.95 14.15
C GLY A 55 11.88 -6.22 14.99
N GLU A 56 13.09 -6.43 15.48
CA GLU A 56 13.44 -7.64 16.24
C GLU A 56 12.72 -7.74 17.59
N LYS A 57 12.41 -6.60 18.24
CA LYS A 57 11.86 -6.58 19.61
C LYS A 57 10.39 -6.97 19.70
N ASN A 58 9.62 -6.86 18.62
CA ASN A 58 8.18 -7.18 18.57
C ASN A 58 7.81 -8.05 17.37
N LEU A 59 8.72 -8.91 16.94
CA LEU A 59 8.59 -9.75 15.76
C LEU A 59 7.31 -10.61 15.77
N THR A 60 7.03 -11.27 16.89
CA THR A 60 5.85 -12.14 17.06
C THR A 60 4.53 -11.38 16.93
N ALA A 61 4.48 -10.13 17.41
CA ALA A 61 3.30 -9.27 17.27
C ALA A 61 2.91 -8.97 15.80
N PHE A 62 3.84 -9.19 14.87
CA PHE A 62 3.58 -9.11 13.43
C PHE A 62 3.40 -10.49 12.79
N THR A 63 4.27 -11.44 13.10
CA THR A 63 4.28 -12.74 12.42
C THR A 63 3.10 -13.64 12.78
N GLU A 64 2.59 -13.58 14.03
CA GLU A 64 1.41 -14.33 14.44
C GLU A 64 0.13 -13.89 13.69
N PRO A 65 -0.22 -12.58 13.64
CA PRO A 65 -1.33 -12.12 12.80
C PRO A 65 -1.13 -12.42 11.31
N ALA A 66 0.10 -12.31 10.79
CA ALA A 66 0.39 -12.64 9.40
C ALA A 66 0.11 -14.12 9.09
N ALA A 67 0.53 -15.02 9.99
CA ALA A 67 0.27 -16.46 9.87
C ALA A 67 -1.23 -16.81 9.99
N ARG A 68 -1.95 -16.15 10.93
CA ARG A 68 -3.41 -16.28 11.05
C ARG A 68 -4.12 -15.95 9.71
N ASP A 69 -3.66 -14.91 9.04
CA ASP A 69 -4.23 -14.44 7.78
C ASP A 69 -3.63 -15.15 6.54
N LYS A 70 -2.82 -16.21 6.76
CA LYS A 70 -2.15 -17.01 5.71
C LYS A 70 -1.29 -16.18 4.76
N LEU A 71 -0.67 -15.11 5.24
CA LEU A 71 0.18 -14.26 4.42
C LEU A 71 1.55 -14.91 4.21
N ASN A 72 1.99 -14.98 2.96
CA ASN A 72 3.34 -15.40 2.63
C ASN A 72 4.30 -14.21 2.81
N ILE A 73 5.03 -14.19 3.94
CA ILE A 73 5.91 -13.09 4.33
C ILE A 73 7.37 -13.54 4.34
N LEU A 74 8.19 -12.87 3.53
CA LEU A 74 9.65 -12.89 3.62
C LEU A 74 10.12 -11.60 4.29
N TYR A 75 11.04 -11.70 5.24
CA TYR A 75 11.46 -10.51 5.98
C TYR A 75 12.95 -10.46 6.30
N ALA A 76 13.45 -9.25 6.44
CA ALA A 76 14.70 -8.95 7.10
C ALA A 76 14.43 -8.27 8.43
N THR A 77 15.14 -8.66 9.48
CA THR A 77 15.04 -8.00 10.79
C THR A 77 15.85 -6.71 10.80
N ILE A 78 15.33 -5.71 11.49
CA ILE A 78 16.00 -4.44 11.77
C ILE A 78 16.05 -4.22 13.29
N PRO A 79 17.00 -3.45 13.79
CA PRO A 79 17.05 -3.08 15.20
C PRO A 79 15.76 -2.39 15.67
N GLY A 80 15.40 -2.57 16.93
CA GLY A 80 14.24 -1.92 17.53
C GLY A 80 12.93 -2.62 17.27
N GLN A 81 11.87 -1.85 17.11
CA GLN A 81 10.49 -2.33 16.97
C GLN A 81 9.94 -2.03 15.55
N THR A 82 9.09 -2.90 15.07
CA THR A 82 8.14 -2.53 14.01
C THR A 82 7.20 -1.48 14.58
N ARG A 83 6.98 -0.38 13.86
CA ARG A 83 6.07 0.69 14.27
C ARG A 83 4.65 0.17 14.46
N GLU A 84 3.87 0.87 15.25
CA GLU A 84 2.46 0.59 15.44
C GLU A 84 1.61 1.71 14.81
N CYS A 85 0.46 1.34 14.30
CA CYS A 85 -0.61 2.27 13.93
C CYS A 85 -1.86 1.89 14.74
N TRP A 86 -2.37 2.83 15.50
CA TRP A 86 -3.58 2.66 16.30
C TRP A 86 -4.73 3.36 15.60
N THR A 87 -5.66 2.60 15.06
CA THR A 87 -6.87 3.12 14.41
C THR A 87 -8.03 3.09 15.41
N LEU A 88 -8.50 4.27 15.79
CA LEU A 88 -9.61 4.45 16.71
C LEU A 88 -10.87 4.75 15.89
N LEU A 89 -11.84 3.85 15.97
CA LEU A 89 -13.13 3.98 15.27
C LEU A 89 -14.17 4.51 16.25
N ASP A 90 -14.76 5.67 15.98
CA ASP A 90 -15.93 6.21 16.68
C ASP A 90 -17.19 5.87 15.89
N ARG A 91 -18.02 4.97 16.45
CA ARG A 91 -19.23 4.48 15.78
C ARG A 91 -20.36 5.52 15.77
N THR A 92 -20.43 6.36 16.77
CA THR A 92 -21.46 7.41 16.85
C THR A 92 -21.15 8.54 15.91
N ALA A 93 -19.90 9.01 15.89
CA ALA A 93 -19.46 10.08 15.00
C ALA A 93 -19.20 9.59 13.56
N GLY A 94 -19.01 8.28 13.34
CA GLY A 94 -18.61 7.73 12.06
C GLY A 94 -17.21 8.20 11.62
N THR A 95 -16.31 8.44 12.59
CA THR A 95 -14.98 8.96 12.32
C THR A 95 -13.88 7.97 12.63
N THR A 96 -12.75 8.10 11.95
CA THR A 96 -11.54 7.31 12.15
C THR A 96 -10.40 8.24 12.53
N THR A 97 -9.67 7.89 13.60
CA THR A 97 -8.43 8.57 14.00
C THR A 97 -7.28 7.60 13.99
N GLU A 98 -6.19 7.94 13.32
CA GLU A 98 -4.98 7.13 13.26
C GLU A 98 -3.85 7.77 14.07
N LEU A 99 -3.22 6.96 14.93
CA LEU A 99 -2.05 7.34 15.73
C LEU A 99 -0.89 6.43 15.32
N VAL A 100 0.10 6.98 14.64
CA VAL A 100 1.31 6.24 14.23
C VAL A 100 2.41 6.50 15.24
N VAL A 101 2.95 5.43 15.82
CA VAL A 101 3.96 5.52 16.87
C VAL A 101 5.11 4.53 16.61
N GLY A 102 6.28 4.85 17.15
CA GLY A 102 7.45 3.96 17.10
C GLY A 102 8.08 3.84 15.71
N GLU A 103 8.11 4.93 14.93
CA GLU A 103 8.91 4.95 13.70
C GLU A 103 10.36 4.53 14.00
N PRO A 104 10.96 3.62 13.19
CA PRO A 104 12.32 3.18 13.41
C PRO A 104 13.33 4.33 13.36
N VAL A 105 14.14 4.44 14.40
CA VAL A 105 15.22 5.43 14.50
C VAL A 105 16.55 4.69 14.68
N LEU A 106 17.60 5.18 14.03
CA LEU A 106 18.95 4.63 14.15
C LEU A 106 19.72 5.41 15.22
N GLU A 107 19.94 4.79 16.37
CA GLU A 107 20.56 5.42 17.53
C GLU A 107 22.09 5.24 17.55
N SER A 108 22.61 4.22 16.87
CA SER A 108 24.03 3.87 16.89
C SER A 108 24.61 3.58 15.49
N ALA A 109 25.95 3.52 15.43
CA ALA A 109 26.64 3.10 14.21
C ALA A 109 26.38 1.62 13.87
N ASP A 110 26.13 0.80 14.89
CA ASP A 110 25.81 -0.62 14.68
C ASP A 110 24.41 -0.80 14.15
N ASP A 111 23.42 0.02 14.56
CA ASP A 111 22.09 0.05 13.95
C ASP A 111 22.18 0.39 12.45
N LYS A 112 22.99 1.38 12.09
CA LYS A 112 23.19 1.74 10.67
C LYS A 112 23.76 0.59 9.85
N LYS A 113 24.73 -0.15 10.41
CA LYS A 113 25.28 -1.35 9.74
C LYS A 113 24.25 -2.46 9.64
N ALA A 114 23.46 -2.69 10.69
CA ALA A 114 22.42 -3.71 10.71
C ALA A 114 21.33 -3.41 9.69
N VAL A 115 20.88 -2.15 9.57
CA VAL A 115 19.90 -1.73 8.56
C VAL A 115 20.46 -1.84 7.15
N ALA A 116 21.70 -1.45 6.91
CA ALA A 116 22.34 -1.63 5.59
C ALA A 116 22.42 -3.12 5.21
N ALA A 117 22.73 -4.01 6.15
CA ALA A 117 22.73 -5.45 5.92
C ALA A 117 21.29 -5.98 5.65
N ALA A 118 20.29 -5.44 6.34
CA ALA A 118 18.90 -5.77 6.11
C ALA A 118 18.42 -5.31 4.71
N GLU A 119 18.85 -4.14 4.25
CA GLU A 119 18.56 -3.65 2.89
C GLU A 119 19.14 -4.58 1.83
N ILE A 120 20.40 -4.99 1.97
CA ILE A 120 21.04 -5.96 1.08
C ILE A 120 20.26 -7.28 1.06
N LYS A 121 19.83 -7.77 2.24
CA LYS A 121 19.02 -8.99 2.35
C LYS A 121 17.67 -8.85 1.63
N ILE A 122 17.00 -7.70 1.78
CA ILE A 122 15.75 -7.40 1.09
C ILE A 122 15.93 -7.41 -0.43
N LEU A 123 16.95 -6.72 -0.95
CA LEU A 123 17.25 -6.70 -2.38
C LEU A 123 17.58 -8.09 -2.92
N LYS A 124 18.29 -8.91 -2.14
CA LYS A 124 18.56 -10.30 -2.49
C LYS A 124 17.27 -11.12 -2.57
N MET A 125 16.39 -11.03 -1.57
CA MET A 125 15.09 -11.72 -1.60
C MET A 125 14.24 -11.29 -2.80
N ILE A 126 14.22 -9.99 -3.12
CA ILE A 126 13.54 -9.47 -4.32
C ILE A 126 14.11 -10.13 -5.58
N ASN A 127 15.43 -10.15 -5.73
CA ASN A 127 16.09 -10.76 -6.91
C ASN A 127 15.77 -12.25 -7.06
N GLU A 128 15.68 -12.98 -5.94
CA GLU A 128 15.35 -14.42 -5.94
C GLU A 128 13.87 -14.70 -6.30
N ILE A 129 12.97 -13.77 -5.98
CA ILE A 129 11.53 -13.90 -6.24
C ILE A 129 11.14 -13.36 -7.62
N LEU A 130 11.82 -12.36 -8.15
CA LEU A 130 11.47 -11.75 -9.44
C LEU A 130 11.20 -12.73 -10.58
N PRO A 131 11.97 -13.82 -10.79
CA PRO A 131 11.67 -14.79 -11.83
C PRO A 131 10.33 -15.53 -11.66
N GLN A 132 9.78 -15.56 -10.45
CA GLN A 132 8.61 -16.36 -10.05
C GLN A 132 7.31 -15.56 -10.04
N VAL A 133 7.36 -14.25 -10.28
CA VAL A 133 6.19 -13.35 -10.23
C VAL A 133 5.96 -12.66 -11.56
N ASP A 134 4.74 -12.22 -11.80
CA ASP A 134 4.37 -11.47 -13.01
C ASP A 134 4.44 -9.96 -12.77
N ALA A 135 4.25 -9.52 -11.52
CA ALA A 135 4.22 -8.13 -11.16
C ALA A 135 4.87 -7.84 -9.80
N VAL A 136 5.33 -6.60 -9.64
CA VAL A 136 5.85 -6.03 -8.39
C VAL A 136 4.99 -4.83 -8.02
N LEU A 137 4.46 -4.84 -6.80
CA LEU A 137 3.77 -3.69 -6.19
C LEU A 137 4.67 -3.10 -5.11
N LEU A 138 5.14 -1.88 -5.28
CA LEU A 138 5.86 -1.11 -4.27
C LEU A 138 4.98 0.03 -3.77
N ALA A 139 4.61 -0.01 -2.49
CA ALA A 139 3.66 0.92 -1.92
C ALA A 139 4.13 1.50 -0.58
N GLY A 140 3.71 2.73 -0.31
CA GLY A 140 3.99 3.47 0.91
C GLY A 140 5.26 4.30 0.87
N SER A 141 5.37 5.23 1.82
CA SER A 141 6.58 6.05 1.99
C SER A 141 7.77 5.19 2.42
N ARG A 142 8.95 5.56 1.97
CA ARG A 142 10.20 4.96 2.41
C ARG A 142 10.59 5.55 3.78
N PRO A 143 10.71 4.74 4.84
CA PRO A 143 11.31 5.19 6.09
C PRO A 143 12.72 5.74 5.90
N ALA A 144 13.07 6.77 6.66
CA ALA A 144 14.37 7.46 6.55
C ALA A 144 15.58 6.58 6.88
N ILE A 145 15.37 5.41 7.47
CA ILE A 145 16.45 4.46 7.78
C ILE A 145 17.03 3.78 6.52
N TRP A 146 16.29 3.74 5.41
CA TRP A 146 16.71 3.11 4.15
C TRP A 146 17.51 4.07 3.28
N SER A 147 18.32 3.51 2.39
CA SER A 147 19.03 4.33 1.39
C SER A 147 18.07 5.11 0.51
N ASN A 148 18.49 6.30 0.09
CA ASN A 148 17.67 7.20 -0.72
C ASN A 148 17.36 6.65 -2.12
N ASP A 149 18.07 5.63 -2.57
CA ASP A 149 17.93 5.05 -3.91
C ASP A 149 17.22 3.69 -3.90
N LEU A 150 16.79 3.20 -2.73
CA LEU A 150 16.18 1.88 -2.58
C LEU A 150 14.99 1.68 -3.53
N TYR A 151 14.08 2.64 -3.62
CA TYR A 151 12.88 2.53 -4.46
C TYR A 151 13.23 2.54 -5.95
N ALA A 152 14.13 3.42 -6.36
CA ALA A 152 14.66 3.45 -7.73
C ALA A 152 15.41 2.15 -8.09
N THR A 153 16.15 1.58 -7.16
CA THR A 153 16.84 0.29 -7.33
C THR A 153 15.83 -0.84 -7.55
N ILE A 154 14.77 -0.92 -6.73
CA ILE A 154 13.73 -1.95 -6.89
C ILE A 154 13.00 -1.80 -8.23
N ALA A 155 12.68 -0.57 -8.63
CA ALA A 155 12.07 -0.30 -9.94
C ALA A 155 12.99 -0.74 -11.10
N GLY A 156 14.29 -0.44 -11.02
CA GLY A 156 15.29 -0.89 -11.98
C GLY A 156 15.37 -2.41 -12.08
N MET A 157 15.42 -3.11 -10.94
CA MET A 157 15.42 -4.59 -10.89
C MET A 157 14.16 -5.18 -11.54
N SER A 158 12.99 -4.58 -11.27
CA SER A 158 11.72 -5.03 -11.85
C SER A 158 11.69 -4.87 -13.37
N ARG A 159 12.13 -3.70 -13.88
CA ARG A 159 12.28 -3.44 -15.32
C ARG A 159 13.25 -4.42 -15.98
N ASP A 160 14.43 -4.60 -15.39
CA ASP A 160 15.49 -5.46 -15.97
C ASP A 160 15.07 -6.94 -16.00
N ALA A 161 14.18 -7.34 -15.07
CA ALA A 161 13.53 -8.65 -15.06
C ALA A 161 12.29 -8.73 -15.97
N GLY A 162 11.89 -7.64 -16.63
CA GLY A 162 10.69 -7.58 -17.48
C GLY A 162 9.38 -7.77 -16.72
N LYS A 163 9.32 -7.35 -15.45
CA LYS A 163 8.14 -7.49 -14.60
C LYS A 163 7.31 -6.22 -14.57
N LEU A 164 5.99 -6.37 -14.59
CA LEU A 164 5.08 -5.26 -14.42
C LEU A 164 5.34 -4.58 -13.07
N PHE A 165 5.55 -3.27 -13.07
CA PHE A 165 5.84 -2.51 -11.86
C PHE A 165 4.77 -1.46 -11.56
N LEU A 166 4.07 -1.64 -10.44
CA LEU A 166 3.11 -0.68 -9.90
C LEU A 166 3.72 0.09 -8.73
N ALA A 167 3.76 1.42 -8.85
CA ALA A 167 4.23 2.35 -7.83
C ALA A 167 3.07 3.07 -7.15
N ASP A 168 2.95 2.94 -5.81
CA ASP A 168 2.03 3.70 -4.96
C ASP A 168 2.82 4.46 -3.89
N TYR A 169 3.57 5.46 -4.30
CA TYR A 169 4.33 6.38 -3.46
C TYR A 169 4.59 7.68 -4.21
N VAL A 170 5.07 8.70 -3.53
CA VAL A 170 5.24 10.07 -4.04
C VAL A 170 6.55 10.70 -3.58
N GLY A 171 6.76 11.96 -3.91
CA GLY A 171 7.89 12.77 -3.45
C GLY A 171 9.21 12.42 -4.12
N GLU A 172 10.31 12.58 -3.38
CA GLU A 172 11.66 12.36 -3.92
C GLU A 172 11.87 10.94 -4.44
N ASP A 173 11.29 9.93 -3.77
CA ASP A 173 11.38 8.54 -4.21
C ASP A 173 10.74 8.33 -5.58
N MET A 174 9.59 8.97 -5.87
CA MET A 174 8.99 8.94 -7.21
C MET A 174 9.87 9.64 -8.23
N THR A 175 10.41 10.80 -7.90
CA THR A 175 11.30 11.55 -8.81
C THR A 175 12.53 10.72 -9.20
N LYS A 176 13.18 10.08 -8.23
CA LYS A 176 14.32 9.18 -8.48
C LYS A 176 13.93 7.95 -9.29
N THR A 177 12.77 7.37 -8.99
CA THR A 177 12.24 6.23 -9.74
C THR A 177 12.00 6.58 -11.20
N LEU A 178 11.34 7.72 -11.48
CA LEU A 178 11.10 8.18 -12.85
C LEU A 178 12.38 8.42 -13.64
N ALA A 179 13.45 8.86 -12.96
CA ALA A 179 14.76 9.04 -13.59
C ALA A 179 15.49 7.71 -13.89
N ALA A 180 15.29 6.69 -13.06
CA ALA A 180 15.97 5.39 -13.19
C ALA A 180 15.19 4.38 -14.04
N ALA A 181 13.89 4.21 -13.74
CA ALA A 181 13.01 3.28 -14.41
C ALA A 181 11.56 3.74 -14.25
N VAL A 182 10.94 4.20 -15.32
CA VAL A 182 9.53 4.63 -15.30
C VAL A 182 8.63 3.44 -14.94
N PRO A 183 7.79 3.52 -13.89
CA PRO A 183 6.82 2.49 -13.56
C PRO A 183 5.82 2.26 -14.69
N ASP A 184 5.42 1.01 -14.92
CA ASP A 184 4.34 0.69 -15.87
C ASP A 184 3.01 1.30 -15.42
N ILE A 185 2.80 1.33 -14.10
CA ILE A 185 1.61 1.87 -13.47
C ILE A 185 2.02 2.76 -12.30
N ILE A 186 1.52 3.99 -12.28
CA ILE A 186 1.57 4.89 -11.12
C ILE A 186 0.15 5.02 -10.60
N LYS A 187 -0.09 4.63 -9.34
CA LYS A 187 -1.37 4.85 -8.68
C LYS A 187 -1.19 5.74 -7.46
N ILE A 188 -1.85 6.87 -7.46
CA ILE A 188 -1.83 7.88 -6.40
C ILE A 188 -3.22 8.53 -6.29
N ASN A 189 -3.48 9.30 -5.22
CA ASN A 189 -4.70 10.10 -5.15
C ASN A 189 -4.54 11.46 -5.86
N GLU A 190 -5.62 12.24 -5.98
CA GLU A 190 -5.57 13.53 -6.70
C GLU A 190 -4.62 14.53 -6.05
N GLU A 191 -4.62 14.66 -4.72
CA GLU A 191 -3.72 15.56 -4.01
C GLU A 191 -2.25 15.17 -4.25
N GLU A 192 -1.96 13.88 -4.17
CA GLU A 192 -0.64 13.31 -4.43
C GLU A 192 -0.23 13.52 -5.90
N PHE A 193 -1.16 13.38 -6.84
CA PHE A 193 -0.93 13.64 -8.27
C PHE A 193 -0.55 15.10 -8.49
N ARG A 194 -1.33 16.05 -7.95
CA ARG A 194 -1.08 17.49 -8.08
C ARG A 194 0.25 17.90 -7.45
N ARG A 195 0.61 17.32 -6.33
CA ARG A 195 1.90 17.56 -5.67
C ARG A 195 3.08 16.95 -6.42
N THR A 196 2.89 15.79 -7.04
CA THR A 196 3.96 15.09 -7.78
C THR A 196 4.25 15.72 -9.13
N PHE A 197 3.22 16.27 -9.79
CA PHE A 197 3.28 16.86 -11.13
C PHE A 197 2.74 18.30 -11.13
N PRO A 198 3.39 19.21 -10.39
CA PRO A 198 2.90 20.59 -10.20
C PRO A 198 2.80 21.40 -11.49
N GLU A 199 3.56 21.02 -12.52
CA GLU A 199 3.50 21.65 -13.85
C GLU A 199 2.14 21.47 -14.56
N LEU A 200 1.29 20.56 -14.05
CA LEU A 200 -0.03 20.27 -14.62
C LEU A 200 -1.19 20.81 -13.76
N ASN A 201 -0.91 21.57 -12.70
CA ASN A 201 -1.94 22.02 -11.75
C ASN A 201 -3.02 22.92 -12.37
N GLU A 202 -2.66 23.70 -13.37
CA GLU A 202 -3.60 24.61 -14.08
C GLU A 202 -4.52 23.87 -15.08
N LYS A 203 -4.28 22.58 -15.34
CA LYS A 203 -5.09 21.77 -16.25
C LYS A 203 -6.20 21.04 -15.52
N PRO A 204 -7.37 20.83 -16.19
CA PRO A 204 -8.35 19.87 -15.71
C PRO A 204 -7.69 18.51 -15.47
N LEU A 205 -8.12 17.82 -14.39
CA LEU A 205 -7.47 16.57 -13.93
C LEU A 205 -7.40 15.51 -15.03
N GLU A 206 -8.48 15.34 -15.80
CA GLU A 206 -8.55 14.43 -16.94
C GLU A 206 -7.45 14.70 -17.98
N GLN A 207 -7.31 15.97 -18.38
CA GLN A 207 -6.28 16.37 -19.34
C GLN A 207 -4.87 16.16 -18.78
N ALA A 208 -4.65 16.52 -17.51
CA ALA A 208 -3.38 16.36 -16.82
C ALA A 208 -2.96 14.88 -16.75
N ILE A 209 -3.88 13.98 -16.39
CA ILE A 209 -3.63 12.53 -16.35
C ILE A 209 -3.28 11.98 -17.73
N CYS A 210 -4.05 12.35 -18.77
CA CYS A 210 -3.80 11.91 -20.15
C CYS A 210 -2.45 12.38 -20.69
N GLU A 211 -2.11 13.65 -20.48
CA GLU A 211 -0.86 14.23 -20.91
C GLU A 211 0.34 13.56 -20.21
N LYS A 212 0.25 13.38 -18.88
CA LYS A 212 1.35 12.77 -18.14
C LYS A 212 1.54 11.31 -18.51
N SER A 213 0.46 10.53 -18.62
CA SER A 213 0.54 9.13 -19.05
C SER A 213 1.11 8.98 -20.46
N SER A 214 0.79 9.92 -21.36
CA SER A 214 1.36 9.95 -22.71
C SER A 214 2.86 10.28 -22.68
N THR A 215 3.26 11.28 -21.89
CA THR A 215 4.66 11.68 -21.74
C THR A 215 5.53 10.59 -21.16
N LEU A 216 5.03 9.87 -20.15
CA LEU A 216 5.74 8.77 -19.49
C LEU A 216 5.57 7.43 -20.22
N ASN A 217 4.69 7.37 -21.22
CA ASN A 217 4.29 6.13 -21.92
C ASN A 217 3.89 5.00 -20.97
N ASN A 218 3.10 5.33 -19.94
CA ASN A 218 2.67 4.42 -18.88
C ASN A 218 1.16 4.55 -18.59
N ILE A 219 0.70 3.85 -17.55
CA ILE A 219 -0.63 4.00 -16.98
C ILE A 219 -0.54 4.85 -15.72
N ILE A 220 -1.37 5.90 -15.63
CA ILE A 220 -1.54 6.69 -14.40
C ILE A 220 -2.97 6.49 -13.92
N VAL A 221 -3.10 6.05 -12.68
CA VAL A 221 -4.38 5.86 -11.98
C VAL A 221 -4.48 6.88 -10.85
N VAL A 222 -5.54 7.67 -10.85
CA VAL A 222 -5.80 8.68 -9.82
C VAL A 222 -7.11 8.36 -9.11
N THR A 223 -7.03 8.02 -7.82
CA THR A 223 -8.20 7.79 -6.98
C THR A 223 -8.69 9.10 -6.38
N HIS A 224 -10.03 9.27 -6.28
CA HIS A 224 -10.66 10.47 -5.78
C HIS A 224 -11.69 10.15 -4.68
N GLY A 225 -11.26 9.43 -3.65
CA GLY A 225 -12.08 9.08 -2.48
C GLY A 225 -13.36 8.33 -2.85
N VAL A 226 -14.52 8.95 -2.53
CA VAL A 226 -15.85 8.37 -2.80
C VAL A 226 -16.35 8.61 -4.22
N ASP A 227 -15.65 9.44 -4.98
CA ASP A 227 -15.98 9.75 -6.36
C ASP A 227 -15.37 8.72 -7.32
N SER A 228 -15.35 9.04 -8.61
CA SER A 228 -14.78 8.15 -9.62
C SER A 228 -13.27 7.98 -9.48
N THR A 229 -12.76 6.81 -9.86
CA THR A 229 -11.34 6.62 -10.13
C THR A 229 -11.06 6.92 -11.58
N TYR A 230 -10.04 7.73 -11.84
CA TYR A 230 -9.60 8.12 -13.17
C TYR A 230 -8.34 7.40 -13.58
N ALA A 231 -8.18 7.13 -14.87
CA ALA A 231 -6.91 6.64 -15.39
C ALA A 231 -6.60 7.21 -16.77
N GLY A 232 -5.33 7.42 -17.04
CA GLY A 232 -4.78 7.73 -18.35
C GLY A 232 -3.86 6.61 -18.83
N ALA A 233 -3.99 6.22 -20.08
CA ALA A 233 -3.09 5.29 -20.74
C ALA A 233 -2.90 5.66 -22.20
N ARG A 234 -1.67 5.94 -22.60
CA ARG A 234 -1.34 6.32 -23.99
C ARG A 234 -2.24 7.44 -24.55
N GLY A 235 -2.52 8.47 -23.74
CA GLY A 235 -3.36 9.60 -24.11
C GLY A 235 -4.87 9.34 -24.11
N LYS A 236 -5.33 8.15 -23.73
CA LYS A 236 -6.75 7.83 -23.53
C LYS A 236 -7.15 7.97 -22.07
N PHE A 237 -8.31 8.55 -21.85
CA PHE A 237 -8.91 8.69 -20.52
C PHE A 237 -9.88 7.55 -20.23
N TYR A 238 -9.89 7.14 -18.98
CA TYR A 238 -10.79 6.13 -18.45
C TYR A 238 -11.36 6.63 -17.12
N GLU A 239 -12.64 6.43 -16.92
CA GLU A 239 -13.34 6.71 -15.67
C GLU A 239 -14.02 5.45 -15.17
N CYS A 240 -13.91 5.20 -13.86
CA CYS A 240 -14.59 4.12 -13.18
C CYS A 240 -15.31 4.69 -11.94
N PRO A 241 -16.65 4.75 -11.94
CA PRO A 241 -17.42 5.20 -10.79
C PRO A 241 -17.15 4.33 -9.55
N SER A 242 -17.07 4.95 -8.38
CA SER A 242 -16.95 4.24 -7.11
C SER A 242 -18.28 3.58 -6.73
N GLU A 243 -18.21 2.44 -6.05
CA GLU A 243 -19.39 1.81 -5.46
C GLU A 243 -19.79 2.54 -4.17
N LYS A 244 -21.08 2.84 -4.02
CA LYS A 244 -21.63 3.41 -2.79
C LYS A 244 -21.82 2.31 -1.76
N VAL A 245 -21.14 2.42 -0.64
CA VAL A 245 -21.18 1.44 0.46
C VAL A 245 -21.34 2.14 1.81
N ALA A 246 -21.82 1.41 2.81
CA ALA A 246 -21.82 1.88 4.19
C ALA A 246 -20.43 1.63 4.79
N ALA A 247 -19.55 2.63 4.69
CA ALA A 247 -18.18 2.50 5.15
C ALA A 247 -18.11 2.37 6.68
N LEU A 248 -17.40 1.35 7.15
CA LEU A 248 -17.04 1.13 8.56
C LEU A 248 -15.61 1.60 8.86
N ASN A 249 -14.67 1.32 7.95
CA ASN A 249 -13.29 1.73 8.05
C ASN A 249 -12.69 1.93 6.65
N THR A 250 -12.21 3.13 6.36
CA THR A 250 -11.59 3.46 5.07
C THR A 250 -10.09 3.20 5.02
N THR A 251 -9.48 2.78 6.14
CA THR A 251 -8.07 2.37 6.19
C THR A 251 -7.85 1.21 5.21
N ALA A 252 -6.76 1.27 4.46
CA ALA A 252 -6.38 0.29 3.43
C ALA A 252 -7.28 0.20 2.18
N CYS A 253 -8.25 1.11 1.96
CA CYS A 253 -9.02 1.13 0.70
C CYS A 253 -8.11 1.30 -0.52
N GLY A 254 -7.10 2.19 -0.44
CA GLY A 254 -6.12 2.36 -1.51
C GLY A 254 -5.25 1.12 -1.75
N ASP A 255 -4.89 0.40 -0.69
CA ASP A 255 -4.12 -0.84 -0.75
C ASP A 255 -4.95 -1.96 -1.37
N SER A 256 -6.24 -2.02 -1.02
CA SER A 256 -7.21 -2.97 -1.56
C SER A 256 -7.50 -2.68 -3.04
N PHE A 257 -7.56 -1.41 -3.42
CA PHE A 257 -7.62 -1.01 -4.83
C PHE A 257 -6.41 -1.52 -5.60
N ASN A 258 -5.19 -1.27 -5.09
CA ASN A 258 -3.96 -1.74 -5.72
C ASN A 258 -3.97 -3.25 -5.97
N ALA A 259 -4.40 -4.02 -4.96
CA ALA A 259 -4.47 -5.47 -5.04
C ALA A 259 -5.45 -5.95 -6.12
N GLY A 260 -6.69 -5.45 -6.10
CA GLY A 260 -7.69 -5.80 -7.10
C GLY A 260 -7.29 -5.38 -8.52
N PHE A 261 -6.72 -4.18 -8.64
CA PHE A 261 -6.24 -3.64 -9.91
C PHE A 261 -5.14 -4.50 -10.51
N ILE A 262 -4.05 -4.75 -9.75
CA ILE A 262 -2.90 -5.51 -10.26
C ILE A 262 -3.29 -6.95 -10.58
N TYR A 263 -4.11 -7.59 -9.74
CA TYR A 263 -4.61 -8.94 -9.95
C TYR A 263 -5.34 -9.08 -11.29
N GLU A 264 -6.29 -8.20 -11.55
CA GLU A 264 -7.07 -8.24 -12.79
C GLU A 264 -6.23 -7.82 -14.01
N PHE A 265 -5.34 -6.82 -13.84
CA PHE A 265 -4.52 -6.34 -14.94
C PHE A 265 -3.49 -7.38 -15.41
N VAL A 266 -2.87 -8.09 -14.49
CA VAL A 266 -1.97 -9.22 -14.83
C VAL A 266 -2.70 -10.31 -15.61
N LYS A 267 -3.94 -10.65 -15.21
CA LYS A 267 -4.72 -11.72 -15.84
C LYS A 267 -5.29 -11.35 -17.21
N SER A 268 -5.77 -10.13 -17.36
CA SER A 268 -6.55 -9.75 -18.55
C SER A 268 -5.86 -8.74 -19.47
N GLY A 269 -4.87 -7.98 -18.98
CA GLY A 269 -4.32 -6.83 -19.69
C GLY A 269 -5.35 -5.71 -19.94
N ASN A 270 -6.55 -5.80 -19.37
CA ASN A 270 -7.66 -4.88 -19.62
C ASN A 270 -7.74 -3.82 -18.53
N LEU A 271 -7.40 -2.57 -18.86
CA LEU A 271 -7.41 -1.46 -17.91
C LEU A 271 -8.80 -1.20 -17.30
N GLY A 272 -9.87 -1.25 -18.12
CA GLY A 272 -11.23 -1.02 -17.62
C GLY A 272 -11.70 -2.11 -16.64
N ALA A 273 -11.35 -3.38 -16.89
CA ALA A 273 -11.63 -4.47 -15.97
C ALA A 273 -10.80 -4.32 -14.67
N ALA A 274 -9.53 -3.95 -14.79
CA ALA A 274 -8.64 -3.71 -13.64
C ALA A 274 -9.15 -2.56 -12.75
N LEU A 275 -9.59 -1.45 -13.33
CA LEU A 275 -10.20 -0.34 -12.59
C LEU A 275 -11.44 -0.79 -11.82
N LYS A 276 -12.35 -1.53 -12.46
CA LYS A 276 -13.55 -2.09 -11.82
C LYS A 276 -13.19 -3.03 -10.66
N LYS A 277 -12.23 -3.93 -10.86
CA LYS A 277 -11.82 -4.87 -9.83
C LYS A 277 -11.16 -4.16 -8.64
N GLY A 278 -10.30 -3.16 -8.91
CA GLY A 278 -9.70 -2.33 -7.87
C GLY A 278 -10.74 -1.57 -7.05
N THR A 279 -11.67 -0.90 -7.73
CA THR A 279 -12.79 -0.17 -7.10
C THR A 279 -13.67 -1.10 -6.25
N TRP A 280 -13.99 -2.29 -6.76
CA TRP A 280 -14.75 -3.30 -6.03
C TRP A 280 -14.01 -3.76 -4.76
N CYS A 281 -12.70 -4.06 -4.83
CA CYS A 281 -11.92 -4.46 -3.66
C CYS A 281 -11.86 -3.34 -2.61
N ALA A 282 -11.69 -2.09 -3.04
CA ALA A 282 -11.68 -0.94 -2.14
C ALA A 282 -13.03 -0.77 -1.42
N ALA A 283 -14.14 -0.93 -2.14
CA ALA A 283 -15.48 -0.88 -1.58
C ALA A 283 -15.72 -2.00 -0.55
N ARG A 284 -15.33 -3.24 -0.88
CA ARG A 284 -15.45 -4.38 0.07
C ARG A 284 -14.57 -4.18 1.32
N ASN A 285 -13.38 -3.59 1.19
CA ASN A 285 -12.58 -3.24 2.35
C ASN A 285 -13.28 -2.19 3.23
N ALA A 286 -13.87 -1.16 2.64
CA ALA A 286 -14.53 -0.10 3.40
C ALA A 286 -15.68 -0.61 4.28
N GLU A 287 -16.34 -1.69 3.91
CA GLU A 287 -17.41 -2.34 4.67
C GLU A 287 -16.90 -3.20 5.84
N ASN A 288 -15.58 -3.31 6.04
CA ASN A 288 -14.96 -4.10 7.10
C ASN A 288 -14.20 -3.22 8.10
N GLU A 289 -14.08 -3.68 9.34
CA GLU A 289 -13.24 -3.01 10.36
C GLU A 289 -11.76 -3.30 10.16
N ALA A 290 -11.45 -4.48 9.65
CA ALA A 290 -10.08 -4.92 9.44
C ALA A 290 -9.49 -4.37 8.14
N PRO A 291 -8.29 -3.76 8.16
CA PRO A 291 -7.64 -3.28 6.95
C PRO A 291 -7.27 -4.44 6.01
N GLY A 292 -7.63 -4.32 4.74
CA GLY A 292 -7.41 -5.35 3.73
C GLY A 292 -8.37 -6.55 3.82
N ALA A 293 -9.43 -6.49 4.61
CA ALA A 293 -10.47 -7.51 4.64
C ALA A 293 -11.55 -7.23 3.60
N MET A 294 -11.99 -8.28 2.89
CA MET A 294 -13.08 -8.21 1.90
C MET A 294 -14.25 -9.12 2.23
N ILE A 295 -14.10 -10.02 3.21
CA ILE A 295 -15.13 -11.00 3.59
C ILE A 295 -15.60 -10.65 5.00
N LEU A 296 -16.90 -10.41 5.17
CA LEU A 296 -17.51 -10.08 6.46
C LEU A 296 -17.27 -11.14 7.54
N SER A 297 -17.05 -12.41 7.17
CA SER A 297 -16.75 -13.52 8.10
C SER A 297 -15.36 -13.45 8.74
N LEU A 298 -14.49 -12.54 8.32
CA LEU A 298 -13.19 -12.26 8.98
C LEU A 298 -13.32 -11.26 10.13
N VAL A 299 -14.54 -10.83 10.42
CA VAL A 299 -14.84 -9.95 11.57
C VAL A 299 -14.98 -10.81 12.81
N TRP A 300 -14.03 -10.66 13.75
CA TRP A 300 -14.02 -11.16 15.17
C TRP A 300 -14.11 -12.65 15.42
#